data_00d62ddf1d8f0bfae87a3e52b6af01c6
#
_entry.id   00d62ddf1d8f0bfae87a3e52b6af01c6
#
_cell.length_a   1.000
_cell.length_b   1.000
_cell.length_c   1.000
_cell.angle_alpha   90.00
_cell.angle_beta   90.00
_cell.angle_gamma   90.00
#
_symmetry.space_group_name_H-M   'P 1'
#
loop_
_entity.id
_entity.type
_entity.pdbx_description
1 polymer ?
#
loop_
_entity_poly.entity_id
_entity_poly.type
_entity_poly.pdbx_seq_one_letter_code
_entity_poly.pdbx_strand_id
1 'polypeptide(L)'
;MRKKMNIQVLNNKKGPTISKYIYGHFAEHLGRCIYEGLYVGEESSIPNVNGMRIDVVEALKNIDIPVLRWPGGCFADEYHWKDGIGPKENRKKIVNTHWGGVTENNHFGTHEFFELTKQLGCEAYINGNVGSGTVQEMQEWVEYMTMDGESPMSALRKANGREDSWKVKFFGVGNESWGCGGNMRPEYYADLYRRYQTYVRQYGSDRIYKIACGPNIDDYHWMEEVMKIAGPWMDGISLHHYALTGAWEDKGPALNFKEEHWWSLISSAYKMDELITKHSTIMDKYDPEKRVGLIVDEWGSWLAVEPGTNPGFLYQQNTIRDAMVAAITLNIFHKHAERVYMANIAQTVNVLQSMILTEGEKMVKTPSYYVFELYKKHQDGELIDSYGDKNDMVSYTVSKKENQLTISICNYSLTSSEDLTFTLDAVPQFQEANYIAGEKMDDHNDFDQAERIRLLAFTNYEIKENKVNMTVPAMSVTTLTLEI
;
A
#
# COMPACT_ATOMS: atom_id res chain seq x y z
N MET A 1 7.07 -8.37 38.51
CA MET A 1 8.03 -7.49 37.81
C MET A 1 7.73 -7.60 36.33
N ARG A 2 7.51 -6.49 35.63
CA ARG A 2 7.42 -6.51 34.16
C ARG A 2 8.75 -7.01 33.62
N LYS A 3 8.72 -7.91 32.63
CA LYS A 3 9.94 -8.43 32.02
C LYS A 3 10.42 -7.37 31.03
N LYS A 4 11.57 -6.76 31.30
CA LYS A 4 12.20 -5.77 30.41
C LYS A 4 12.72 -6.50 29.17
N MET A 5 12.38 -6.01 27.97
CA MET A 5 12.88 -6.53 26.72
C MET A 5 14.21 -5.86 26.36
N ASN A 6 15.29 -6.63 26.24
CA ASN A 6 16.59 -6.10 25.85
C ASN A 6 16.86 -6.44 24.38
N ILE A 7 17.29 -5.45 23.62
CA ILE A 7 17.52 -5.54 22.18
C ILE A 7 18.91 -5.01 21.87
N GLN A 8 19.74 -5.82 21.23
CA GLN A 8 21.03 -5.41 20.69
C GLN A 8 20.84 -4.97 19.25
N VAL A 9 21.31 -3.79 18.87
CA VAL A 9 21.23 -3.21 17.52
C VAL A 9 22.63 -3.16 16.93
N LEU A 10 22.82 -3.80 15.76
CA LEU A 10 24.11 -3.84 15.05
C LEU A 10 24.17 -2.71 14.01
N ASN A 11 24.20 -1.46 14.48
CA ASN A 11 24.08 -0.29 13.61
C ASN A 11 25.33 0.04 12.76
N ASN A 12 26.41 -0.75 12.91
CA ASN A 12 27.61 -0.69 12.06
C ASN A 12 27.59 -1.70 10.90
N LYS A 13 26.57 -2.58 10.81
CA LYS A 13 26.42 -3.59 9.77
C LYS A 13 25.36 -3.14 8.74
N LYS A 14 25.72 -3.17 7.46
CA LYS A 14 24.79 -2.89 6.37
C LYS A 14 23.80 -4.03 6.16
N GLY A 15 22.51 -3.71 6.15
CA GLY A 15 21.44 -4.60 5.73
C GLY A 15 20.88 -4.26 4.34
N PRO A 16 19.82 -4.94 3.89
CA PRO A 16 19.13 -4.59 2.66
C PRO A 16 18.47 -3.22 2.76
N THR A 17 18.33 -2.55 1.62
CA THR A 17 17.59 -1.28 1.56
C THR A 17 16.09 -1.53 1.65
N ILE A 18 15.43 -0.84 2.55
CA ILE A 18 13.97 -0.79 2.64
C ILE A 18 13.48 0.10 1.49
N SER A 19 12.97 -0.51 0.44
CA SER A 19 12.46 0.25 -0.71
C SER A 19 11.35 1.20 -0.27
N LYS A 20 11.43 2.47 -0.67
CA LYS A 20 10.34 3.42 -0.41
C LYS A 20 8.99 2.95 -0.96
N TYR A 21 9.00 2.16 -2.04
CA TYR A 21 7.77 1.65 -2.66
C TYR A 21 6.97 0.69 -1.78
N ILE A 22 7.54 0.17 -0.67
CA ILE A 22 6.80 -0.56 0.38
C ILE A 22 5.68 0.32 0.99
N TYR A 23 5.82 1.64 0.91
CA TYR A 23 4.85 2.63 1.40
C TYR A 23 3.87 3.09 0.31
N GLY A 24 3.68 2.29 -0.73
CA GLY A 24 2.76 2.56 -1.82
C GLY A 24 1.30 2.47 -1.40
N HIS A 25 0.46 3.07 -2.22
CA HIS A 25 -0.98 3.11 -2.02
C HIS A 25 -1.72 2.60 -3.25
N PHE A 26 -2.98 2.20 -3.03
CA PHE A 26 -3.86 1.69 -4.05
C PHE A 26 -5.14 2.53 -4.12
N ALA A 27 -5.50 2.95 -5.32
CA ALA A 27 -6.74 3.65 -5.64
C ALA A 27 -7.46 2.89 -6.76
N GLU A 28 -8.72 2.59 -6.54
CA GLU A 28 -9.56 1.86 -7.49
C GLU A 28 -10.87 2.60 -7.75
N HIS A 29 -11.45 2.43 -8.93
CA HIS A 29 -12.83 2.81 -9.20
C HIS A 29 -13.78 1.91 -8.40
N LEU A 30 -13.74 2.07 -7.09
CA LEU A 30 -14.48 1.32 -6.09
C LEU A 30 -15.09 2.30 -5.07
N GLY A 31 -16.41 2.20 -4.86
CA GLY A 31 -17.09 3.02 -3.87
C GLY A 31 -16.81 4.51 -4.05
N ARG A 32 -16.32 5.14 -2.98
CA ARG A 32 -15.98 6.57 -2.97
C ARG A 32 -14.47 6.83 -2.89
N CYS A 33 -13.64 5.88 -3.41
CA CYS A 33 -12.19 6.09 -3.43
C CYS A 33 -11.80 7.18 -4.42
N ILE A 34 -12.23 7.05 -5.69
CA ILE A 34 -11.93 8.03 -6.74
C ILE A 34 -12.88 9.23 -6.61
N TYR A 35 -14.17 9.03 -6.90
CA TYR A 35 -15.16 10.09 -6.82
C TYR A 35 -15.52 10.40 -5.37
N GLU A 36 -15.63 11.70 -5.02
CA GLU A 36 -15.80 12.23 -3.67
C GLU A 36 -14.58 12.04 -2.73
N GLY A 37 -13.74 11.06 -3.01
CA GLY A 37 -12.51 10.79 -2.27
C GLY A 37 -11.32 11.58 -2.79
N LEU A 38 -10.74 11.14 -3.90
CA LEU A 38 -9.57 11.79 -4.53
C LEU A 38 -10.00 12.92 -5.50
N TYR A 39 -11.10 12.71 -6.22
CA TYR A 39 -11.56 13.57 -7.30
C TYR A 39 -13.00 14.02 -7.08
N VAL A 40 -13.23 15.32 -7.16
CA VAL A 40 -14.56 15.94 -7.01
C VAL A 40 -15.04 16.67 -8.27
N GLY A 41 -14.17 16.80 -9.26
CA GLY A 41 -14.43 17.61 -10.46
C GLY A 41 -14.07 19.08 -10.28
N GLU A 42 -13.74 19.72 -11.39
CA GLU A 42 -13.24 21.10 -11.41
C GLU A 42 -14.30 22.13 -10.96
N GLU A 43 -15.57 21.85 -11.23
CA GLU A 43 -16.72 22.71 -10.89
C GLU A 43 -17.26 22.49 -9.46
N SER A 44 -16.61 21.62 -8.67
CA SER A 44 -17.04 21.34 -7.29
C SER A 44 -16.85 22.54 -6.39
N SER A 45 -17.78 22.75 -5.44
CA SER A 45 -17.62 23.73 -4.35
C SER A 45 -16.55 23.30 -3.32
N ILE A 46 -16.20 21.99 -3.30
CA ILE A 46 -15.11 21.47 -2.47
C ILE A 46 -13.78 21.97 -3.03
N PRO A 47 -12.88 22.57 -2.20
CA PRO A 47 -11.61 23.09 -2.66
C PRO A 47 -10.80 22.04 -3.43
N ASN A 48 -10.46 22.37 -4.68
CA ASN A 48 -9.77 21.44 -5.57
C ASN A 48 -8.79 22.15 -6.51
N VAL A 49 -7.83 21.40 -7.05
CA VAL A 49 -6.97 21.81 -8.15
C VAL A 49 -7.16 20.80 -9.28
N ASN A 50 -7.66 21.24 -10.42
CA ASN A 50 -7.98 20.37 -11.55
C ASN A 50 -8.86 19.17 -11.15
N GLY A 51 -9.83 19.42 -10.27
CA GLY A 51 -10.76 18.41 -9.76
C GLY A 51 -10.23 17.54 -8.61
N MET A 52 -8.94 17.60 -8.27
CA MET A 52 -8.35 16.85 -7.14
C MET A 52 -8.55 17.59 -5.83
N ARG A 53 -9.03 16.93 -4.78
CA ARG A 53 -9.25 17.54 -3.46
C ARG A 53 -7.93 18.01 -2.86
N ILE A 54 -7.84 19.28 -2.50
CA ILE A 54 -6.61 19.88 -1.93
C ILE A 54 -6.27 19.24 -0.59
N ASP A 55 -7.24 19.08 0.29
CA ASP A 55 -7.06 18.50 1.64
C ASP A 55 -6.51 17.08 1.60
N VAL A 56 -7.03 16.24 0.69
CA VAL A 56 -6.58 14.87 0.50
C VAL A 56 -5.18 14.82 -0.12
N VAL A 57 -4.92 15.63 -1.15
CA VAL A 57 -3.59 15.71 -1.78
C VAL A 57 -2.54 16.17 -0.78
N GLU A 58 -2.80 17.20 0.01
CA GLU A 58 -1.87 17.69 1.04
C GLU A 58 -1.60 16.63 2.12
N ALA A 59 -2.64 15.92 2.58
CA ALA A 59 -2.48 14.84 3.55
C ALA A 59 -1.62 13.69 2.99
N LEU A 60 -1.84 13.28 1.76
CA LEU A 60 -1.04 12.20 1.13
C LEU A 60 0.40 12.64 0.85
N LYS A 61 0.64 13.90 0.49
CA LYS A 61 1.98 14.45 0.38
C LYS A 61 2.72 14.44 1.72
N ASN A 62 2.03 14.72 2.82
CA ASN A 62 2.64 14.74 4.15
C ASN A 62 3.17 13.37 4.58
N ILE A 63 2.63 12.27 4.08
CA ILE A 63 3.14 10.92 4.35
C ILE A 63 4.15 10.43 3.30
N ASP A 64 4.61 11.30 2.39
CA ASP A 64 5.61 11.02 1.35
C ASP A 64 5.23 9.79 0.51
N ILE A 65 3.95 9.74 0.02
CA ILE A 65 3.47 8.63 -0.82
C ILE A 65 4.38 8.42 -2.05
N PRO A 66 5.03 7.26 -2.21
CA PRO A 66 6.03 7.07 -3.26
C PRO A 66 5.46 6.57 -4.58
N VAL A 67 4.33 5.88 -4.54
CA VAL A 67 3.68 5.27 -5.70
C VAL A 67 2.19 5.10 -5.46
N LEU A 68 1.40 5.33 -6.50
CA LEU A 68 -0.05 5.11 -6.50
C LEU A 68 -0.43 4.13 -7.61
N ARG A 69 -1.08 3.01 -7.24
CA ARG A 69 -1.62 1.99 -8.14
C ARG A 69 -3.04 2.35 -8.56
N TRP A 70 -3.34 2.28 -9.88
CA TRP A 70 -4.62 2.60 -10.51
C TRP A 70 -4.73 1.88 -11.87
N PRO A 71 -5.91 1.59 -12.46
CA PRO A 71 -7.26 2.03 -12.12
C PRO A 71 -7.98 1.09 -11.14
N GLY A 72 -7.35 0.02 -10.75
CA GLY A 72 -7.98 -0.94 -9.84
C GLY A 72 -7.21 -2.22 -9.69
N GLY A 73 -7.83 -3.05 -8.88
CA GLY A 73 -7.80 -4.49 -8.79
C GLY A 73 -8.76 -5.09 -9.83
N CYS A 74 -9.88 -5.66 -9.37
CA CYS A 74 -10.88 -6.27 -10.26
C CYS A 74 -11.43 -5.31 -11.32
N PHE A 75 -11.59 -4.03 -11.00
CA PHE A 75 -12.03 -3.04 -11.98
C PHE A 75 -11.08 -2.92 -13.18
N ALA A 76 -9.78 -3.10 -12.99
CA ALA A 76 -8.80 -2.98 -14.07
C ALA A 76 -9.05 -3.97 -15.21
N ASP A 77 -9.56 -5.16 -14.91
CA ASP A 77 -9.83 -6.21 -15.91
C ASP A 77 -11.15 -6.04 -16.69
N GLU A 78 -11.93 -5.00 -16.35
CA GLU A 78 -13.09 -4.50 -17.11
C GLU A 78 -12.87 -3.09 -17.67
N TYR A 79 -11.75 -2.43 -17.33
CA TYR A 79 -11.47 -1.06 -17.73
C TYR A 79 -10.88 -0.98 -19.14
N HIS A 80 -11.60 -0.30 -20.03
CA HIS A 80 -11.14 0.03 -21.36
C HIS A 80 -10.65 1.49 -21.39
N TRP A 81 -9.35 1.70 -21.35
CA TRP A 81 -8.72 3.01 -21.14
C TRP A 81 -9.18 4.13 -22.09
N LYS A 82 -9.57 3.76 -23.34
CA LYS A 82 -10.11 4.72 -24.31
C LYS A 82 -11.44 5.34 -23.89
N ASP A 83 -12.21 4.66 -23.04
CA ASP A 83 -13.45 5.17 -22.47
C ASP A 83 -13.20 6.35 -21.50
N GLY A 84 -11.98 6.45 -20.92
CA GLY A 84 -11.57 7.47 -19.95
C GLY A 84 -10.70 8.59 -20.51
N ILE A 85 -10.67 8.82 -21.82
CA ILE A 85 -9.91 9.89 -22.45
C ILE A 85 -10.79 10.81 -23.33
N GLY A 86 -10.26 11.96 -23.73
CA GLY A 86 -11.00 12.97 -24.51
C GLY A 86 -11.98 13.79 -23.66
N PRO A 87 -12.87 14.59 -24.30
CA PRO A 87 -13.84 15.42 -23.60
C PRO A 87 -14.76 14.61 -22.69
N LYS A 88 -14.91 15.03 -21.44
CA LYS A 88 -15.64 14.29 -20.39
C LYS A 88 -17.10 13.99 -20.77
N GLU A 89 -17.76 14.92 -21.44
CA GLU A 89 -19.14 14.79 -21.90
C GLU A 89 -19.34 13.67 -22.95
N ASN A 90 -18.27 13.27 -23.63
CA ASN A 90 -18.28 12.23 -24.66
C ASN A 90 -17.77 10.88 -24.16
N ARG A 91 -17.30 10.80 -22.92
CA ARG A 91 -16.77 9.55 -22.36
C ARG A 91 -17.88 8.54 -22.14
N LYS A 92 -17.59 7.28 -22.48
CA LYS A 92 -18.54 6.18 -22.36
C LYS A 92 -18.86 5.91 -20.89
N LYS A 93 -20.14 5.77 -20.58
CA LYS A 93 -20.59 5.29 -19.27
C LYS A 93 -20.69 3.78 -19.30
N ILE A 94 -20.19 3.14 -18.23
CA ILE A 94 -20.23 1.70 -18.04
C ILE A 94 -20.86 1.35 -16.70
N VAL A 95 -21.26 0.10 -16.53
CA VAL A 95 -21.68 -0.41 -15.21
C VAL A 95 -20.43 -0.97 -14.52
N ASN A 96 -20.16 -0.52 -13.30
CA ASN A 96 -19.14 -1.11 -12.46
C ASN A 96 -19.70 -2.39 -11.84
N THR A 97 -19.46 -3.53 -12.48
CA THR A 97 -20.08 -4.80 -12.12
C THR A 97 -19.49 -5.42 -10.87
N HIS A 98 -18.21 -5.13 -10.57
CA HIS A 98 -17.55 -5.62 -9.37
C HIS A 98 -17.97 -4.85 -8.12
N TRP A 99 -18.12 -3.51 -8.25
CA TRP A 99 -18.23 -2.66 -7.08
C TRP A 99 -19.55 -1.87 -7.06
N GLY A 100 -20.55 -2.45 -6.38
CA GLY A 100 -21.81 -1.78 -6.07
C GLY A 100 -22.81 -1.64 -7.21
N GLY A 101 -22.50 -2.10 -8.43
CA GLY A 101 -23.41 -2.04 -9.59
C GLY A 101 -23.73 -0.61 -10.06
N VAL A 102 -22.87 0.36 -9.73
CA VAL A 102 -23.09 1.78 -10.05
C VAL A 102 -22.61 2.13 -11.46
N THR A 103 -23.11 3.24 -12.00
CA THR A 103 -22.65 3.77 -13.26
C THR A 103 -21.31 4.48 -13.09
N GLU A 104 -20.27 3.98 -13.73
CA GLU A 104 -18.99 4.65 -13.90
C GLU A 104 -19.07 5.60 -15.11
N ASN A 105 -18.81 6.89 -14.90
CA ASN A 105 -18.90 7.92 -15.94
C ASN A 105 -17.57 8.16 -16.67
N ASN A 106 -16.48 7.54 -16.21
CA ASN A 106 -15.12 7.68 -16.74
C ASN A 106 -14.58 9.14 -16.77
N HIS A 107 -15.11 10.01 -15.91
CA HIS A 107 -14.61 11.39 -15.80
C HIS A 107 -13.23 11.47 -15.15
N PHE A 108 -12.80 10.42 -14.44
CA PHE A 108 -11.44 10.24 -13.98
C PHE A 108 -10.78 9.11 -14.80
N GLY A 109 -9.87 9.48 -15.66
CA GLY A 109 -9.17 8.56 -16.55
C GLY A 109 -7.66 8.82 -16.56
N THR A 110 -6.99 8.48 -17.65
CA THR A 110 -5.52 8.57 -17.76
C THR A 110 -4.99 9.97 -17.45
N HIS A 111 -5.59 11.03 -18.01
CA HIS A 111 -5.16 12.42 -17.82
C HIS A 111 -5.32 12.85 -16.37
N GLU A 112 -6.46 12.57 -15.77
CA GLU A 112 -6.77 12.92 -14.39
C GLU A 112 -5.87 12.14 -13.40
N PHE A 113 -5.58 10.88 -13.67
CA PHE A 113 -4.67 10.08 -12.86
C PHE A 113 -3.24 10.65 -12.86
N PHE A 114 -2.72 11.02 -14.03
CA PHE A 114 -1.38 11.62 -14.10
C PHE A 114 -1.34 13.04 -13.54
N GLU A 115 -2.43 13.79 -13.58
CA GLU A 115 -2.52 15.06 -12.86
C GLU A 115 -2.46 14.83 -11.34
N LEU A 116 -3.18 13.82 -10.82
CA LEU A 116 -3.11 13.43 -9.41
C LEU A 116 -1.68 13.03 -9.00
N THR A 117 -1.02 12.13 -9.74
CA THR A 117 0.34 11.69 -9.41
C THR A 117 1.35 12.84 -9.48
N LYS A 118 1.17 13.79 -10.41
CA LYS A 118 1.96 15.02 -10.49
C LYS A 118 1.78 15.90 -9.25
N GLN A 119 0.55 16.11 -8.79
CA GLN A 119 0.26 16.90 -7.59
C GLN A 119 0.83 16.21 -6.34
N LEU A 120 0.73 14.89 -6.24
CA LEU A 120 1.30 14.08 -5.15
C LEU A 120 2.84 14.02 -5.19
N GLY A 121 3.46 14.15 -6.36
CA GLY A 121 4.89 13.95 -6.55
C GLY A 121 5.31 12.48 -6.46
N CYS A 122 4.40 11.54 -6.79
CA CYS A 122 4.64 10.09 -6.69
C CYS A 122 4.74 9.43 -8.06
N GLU A 123 5.29 8.21 -8.11
CA GLU A 123 5.34 7.39 -9.31
C GLU A 123 3.98 6.78 -9.64
N ALA A 124 3.71 6.61 -10.94
CA ALA A 124 2.52 5.91 -11.42
C ALA A 124 2.75 4.39 -11.46
N TYR A 125 1.80 3.63 -10.93
CA TYR A 125 1.66 2.20 -11.15
C TYR A 125 0.32 1.96 -11.87
N ILE A 126 0.42 1.71 -13.18
CA ILE A 126 -0.74 1.43 -14.03
C ILE A 126 -1.01 -0.07 -14.04
N ASN A 127 -2.24 -0.47 -13.81
CA ASN A 127 -2.66 -1.86 -13.89
C ASN A 127 -3.42 -2.13 -15.20
N GLY A 128 -2.88 -3.00 -16.06
CA GLY A 128 -3.39 -3.28 -17.40
C GLY A 128 -4.43 -4.39 -17.41
N ASN A 129 -5.38 -4.29 -18.33
CA ASN A 129 -6.51 -5.22 -18.50
C ASN A 129 -6.09 -6.48 -19.28
N VAL A 130 -5.98 -7.63 -18.61
CA VAL A 130 -5.77 -8.95 -19.21
C VAL A 130 -7.07 -9.76 -19.27
N GLY A 131 -8.07 -9.38 -18.49
CA GLY A 131 -9.37 -10.05 -18.41
C GLY A 131 -10.19 -9.88 -19.68
N SER A 132 -10.75 -8.69 -19.89
CA SER A 132 -11.60 -8.39 -21.06
C SER A 132 -10.86 -7.63 -22.17
N GLY A 133 -9.65 -7.12 -21.91
CA GLY A 133 -8.85 -6.34 -22.85
C GLY A 133 -8.11 -7.20 -23.88
N THR A 134 -7.46 -6.52 -24.82
CA THR A 134 -6.62 -7.16 -25.85
C THR A 134 -5.17 -6.72 -25.73
N VAL A 135 -4.25 -7.50 -26.30
CA VAL A 135 -2.82 -7.14 -26.39
C VAL A 135 -2.64 -5.80 -27.10
N GLN A 136 -3.39 -5.58 -28.18
CA GLN A 136 -3.34 -4.32 -28.94
C GLN A 136 -3.80 -3.13 -28.07
N GLU A 137 -4.89 -3.28 -27.34
CA GLU A 137 -5.40 -2.22 -26.46
C GLU A 137 -4.39 -1.84 -25.37
N MET A 138 -3.75 -2.82 -24.75
CA MET A 138 -2.70 -2.58 -23.75
C MET A 138 -1.48 -1.90 -24.40
N GLN A 139 -1.03 -2.37 -25.55
CA GLN A 139 0.10 -1.75 -26.29
C GLN A 139 -0.22 -0.30 -26.66
N GLU A 140 -1.41 -0.03 -27.18
CA GLU A 140 -1.85 1.32 -27.54
C GLU A 140 -1.94 2.25 -26.30
N TRP A 141 -2.32 1.73 -25.14
CA TRP A 141 -2.33 2.52 -23.91
C TRP A 141 -0.91 2.91 -23.47
N VAL A 142 0.03 1.95 -23.49
CA VAL A 142 1.44 2.23 -23.17
C VAL A 142 2.03 3.23 -24.16
N GLU A 143 1.75 3.09 -25.47
CA GLU A 143 2.15 4.04 -26.50
C GLU A 143 1.54 5.42 -26.28
N TYR A 144 0.24 5.51 -25.97
CA TYR A 144 -0.46 6.75 -25.65
C TYR A 144 0.19 7.49 -24.50
N MET A 145 0.55 6.77 -23.44
CA MET A 145 1.16 7.38 -22.26
C MET A 145 2.63 7.79 -22.48
N THR A 146 3.42 6.95 -23.16
CA THR A 146 4.89 7.05 -23.06
C THR A 146 5.61 7.38 -24.35
N MET A 147 4.93 7.47 -25.51
CA MET A 147 5.57 7.77 -26.78
C MET A 147 5.91 9.26 -26.90
N ASP A 148 7.22 9.57 -26.99
CA ASP A 148 7.73 10.94 -27.17
C ASP A 148 7.73 11.38 -28.65
N GLY A 149 7.85 10.42 -29.58
CA GLY A 149 7.88 10.70 -31.02
C GLY A 149 6.49 10.78 -31.66
N GLU A 150 6.45 10.76 -32.98
CA GLU A 150 5.21 10.75 -33.75
C GLU A 150 4.66 9.32 -33.87
N SER A 151 3.40 9.16 -33.50
CA SER A 151 2.65 7.92 -33.66
C SER A 151 1.14 8.20 -33.60
N PRO A 152 0.29 7.24 -34.02
CA PRO A 152 -1.16 7.42 -33.90
C PRO A 152 -1.61 7.71 -32.46
N MET A 153 -1.01 7.06 -31.47
CA MET A 153 -1.40 7.24 -30.07
C MET A 153 -0.81 8.51 -29.46
N SER A 154 0.40 8.94 -29.83
CA SER A 154 0.92 10.25 -29.42
C SER A 154 0.12 11.39 -30.05
N ALA A 155 -0.30 11.25 -31.32
CA ALA A 155 -1.19 12.22 -31.96
C ALA A 155 -2.55 12.31 -31.26
N LEU A 156 -3.13 11.17 -30.85
CA LEU A 156 -4.37 11.12 -30.07
C LEU A 156 -4.20 11.78 -28.70
N ARG A 157 -3.09 11.56 -27.98
CA ARG A 157 -2.76 12.24 -26.72
C ARG A 157 -2.73 13.75 -26.88
N LYS A 158 -2.05 14.22 -27.93
CA LYS A 158 -1.97 15.67 -28.25
C LYS A 158 -3.34 16.25 -28.59
N ALA A 159 -4.15 15.55 -29.38
CA ALA A 159 -5.51 15.95 -29.69
C ALA A 159 -6.39 16.04 -28.43
N ASN A 160 -6.11 15.24 -27.40
CA ASN A 160 -6.75 15.27 -26.10
C ASN A 160 -6.13 16.30 -25.12
N GLY A 161 -5.28 17.21 -25.62
CA GLY A 161 -4.74 18.34 -24.85
C GLY A 161 -3.44 18.10 -24.09
N ARG A 162 -2.73 16.99 -24.37
CA ARG A 162 -1.46 16.70 -23.72
C ARG A 162 -0.34 16.52 -24.75
N GLU A 163 0.56 17.51 -24.84
CA GLU A 163 1.69 17.48 -25.77
C GLU A 163 2.74 16.44 -25.38
N ASP A 164 3.27 16.56 -24.15
CA ASP A 164 4.35 15.70 -23.65
C ASP A 164 3.84 14.32 -23.21
N SER A 165 4.68 13.29 -23.34
CA SER A 165 4.44 11.99 -22.75
C SER A 165 4.46 12.03 -21.21
N TRP A 166 4.00 10.95 -20.59
CA TRP A 166 4.17 10.73 -19.17
C TRP A 166 5.24 9.66 -18.93
N LYS A 167 5.76 9.69 -17.73
CA LYS A 167 6.61 8.64 -17.21
C LYS A 167 5.76 7.59 -16.51
N VAL A 168 5.81 6.35 -17.00
CA VAL A 168 5.20 5.18 -16.36
C VAL A 168 6.30 4.33 -15.75
N LYS A 169 6.42 4.35 -14.43
CA LYS A 169 7.45 3.59 -13.72
C LYS A 169 7.11 2.12 -13.61
N PHE A 170 5.86 1.81 -13.22
CA PHE A 170 5.38 0.48 -12.94
C PHE A 170 4.16 0.14 -13.79
N PHE A 171 4.13 -1.09 -14.31
CA PHE A 171 3.01 -1.57 -15.10
C PHE A 171 2.67 -3.01 -14.72
N GLY A 172 1.45 -3.20 -14.18
CA GLY A 172 0.88 -4.50 -13.88
C GLY A 172 0.22 -5.11 -15.12
N VAL A 173 0.52 -6.35 -15.39
CA VAL A 173 -0.05 -7.13 -16.51
C VAL A 173 -1.08 -8.11 -15.95
N GLY A 174 -2.30 -7.61 -15.74
CA GLY A 174 -3.41 -8.35 -15.11
C GLY A 174 -3.48 -8.15 -13.59
N ASN A 175 -4.63 -8.49 -13.04
CA ASN A 175 -4.94 -8.49 -11.62
C ASN A 175 -5.77 -9.71 -11.28
N GLU A 176 -5.45 -10.39 -10.16
CA GLU A 176 -6.23 -11.53 -9.63
C GLU A 176 -6.77 -12.46 -10.74
N SER A 177 -5.91 -12.80 -11.69
CA SER A 177 -6.32 -13.57 -12.88
C SER A 177 -6.82 -14.97 -12.55
N TRP A 178 -6.52 -15.46 -11.34
CA TRP A 178 -7.09 -16.67 -10.73
C TRP A 178 -8.56 -16.49 -10.29
N GLY A 179 -9.03 -15.26 -10.14
CA GLY A 179 -10.38 -14.89 -9.69
C GLY A 179 -11.04 -13.89 -10.63
N CYS A 180 -11.34 -12.69 -10.14
CA CYS A 180 -12.07 -11.65 -10.89
C CYS A 180 -11.40 -11.25 -12.20
N GLY A 181 -10.10 -11.41 -12.35
CA GLY A 181 -9.36 -11.15 -13.58
C GLY A 181 -9.46 -12.23 -14.65
N GLY A 182 -10.31 -13.25 -14.49
CA GLY A 182 -10.60 -14.20 -15.58
C GLY A 182 -10.71 -15.68 -15.20
N ASN A 183 -10.63 -16.04 -13.90
CA ASN A 183 -10.69 -17.44 -13.42
C ASN A 183 -9.70 -18.37 -14.15
N MET A 184 -8.49 -17.91 -14.35
CA MET A 184 -7.46 -18.61 -15.12
C MET A 184 -6.71 -19.64 -14.27
N ARG A 185 -6.16 -20.65 -14.93
CA ARG A 185 -5.12 -21.50 -14.34
C ARG A 185 -3.76 -20.78 -14.43
N PRO A 186 -2.81 -21.07 -13.54
CA PRO A 186 -1.52 -20.37 -13.51
C PRO A 186 -0.72 -20.51 -14.80
N GLU A 187 -0.74 -21.70 -15.45
CA GLU A 187 -0.01 -21.91 -16.71
C GLU A 187 -0.59 -21.06 -17.85
N TYR A 188 -1.92 -20.97 -17.92
CA TYR A 188 -2.59 -20.17 -18.94
C TYR A 188 -2.31 -18.68 -18.74
N TYR A 189 -2.41 -18.20 -17.51
CA TYR A 189 -2.04 -16.82 -17.19
C TYR A 189 -0.56 -16.54 -17.51
N ALA A 190 0.35 -17.44 -17.14
CA ALA A 190 1.78 -17.28 -17.40
C ALA A 190 2.09 -17.14 -18.91
N ASP A 191 1.41 -17.93 -19.77
CA ASP A 191 1.53 -17.80 -21.22
C ASP A 191 0.91 -16.49 -21.75
N LEU A 192 -0.25 -16.07 -21.20
CA LEU A 192 -0.83 -14.76 -21.51
C LEU A 192 0.11 -13.63 -21.08
N TYR A 193 0.66 -13.67 -19.87
CA TYR A 193 1.62 -12.69 -19.37
C TYR A 193 2.80 -12.54 -20.33
N ARG A 194 3.42 -13.67 -20.75
CA ARG A 194 4.54 -13.65 -21.71
C ARG A 194 4.16 -12.94 -23.01
N ARG A 195 2.95 -13.18 -23.48
CA ARG A 195 2.43 -12.54 -24.71
C ARG A 195 2.18 -11.05 -24.50
N TYR A 196 1.44 -10.65 -23.45
CA TYR A 196 1.10 -9.26 -23.20
C TYR A 196 2.33 -8.40 -22.88
N GLN A 197 3.22 -8.86 -21.99
CA GLN A 197 4.42 -8.12 -21.62
C GLN A 197 5.37 -7.86 -22.79
N THR A 198 5.35 -8.69 -23.83
CA THR A 198 6.15 -8.49 -25.05
C THR A 198 5.78 -7.18 -25.75
N TYR A 199 4.54 -6.75 -25.64
CA TYR A 199 4.01 -5.54 -26.27
C TYR A 199 3.92 -4.34 -25.32
N VAL A 200 4.18 -4.53 -24.04
CA VAL A 200 4.47 -3.42 -23.09
C VAL A 200 5.90 -2.98 -23.36
N ARG A 201 6.06 -2.09 -24.33
CA ARG A 201 7.36 -1.66 -24.85
C ARG A 201 7.77 -0.34 -24.22
N GLN A 202 9.06 -0.09 -24.24
CA GLN A 202 9.61 1.22 -23.91
C GLN A 202 9.55 2.12 -25.14
N TYR A 203 8.60 3.05 -25.17
CA TYR A 203 8.47 4.06 -26.23
C TYR A 203 9.20 5.36 -25.90
N GLY A 204 9.43 5.65 -24.61
CA GLY A 204 10.21 6.78 -24.11
C GLY A 204 11.59 6.35 -23.59
N SER A 205 12.25 7.25 -22.88
CA SER A 205 13.57 7.02 -22.29
C SER A 205 13.55 6.11 -21.05
N ASP A 206 12.43 6.09 -20.34
CA ASP A 206 12.30 5.44 -19.05
C ASP A 206 11.89 3.97 -19.18
N ARG A 207 12.62 3.09 -18.47
CA ARG A 207 12.30 1.67 -18.41
C ARG A 207 11.05 1.46 -17.57
N ILE A 208 10.10 0.67 -18.11
CA ILE A 208 8.91 0.23 -17.40
C ILE A 208 9.24 -1.05 -16.61
N TYR A 209 8.98 -1.03 -15.30
CA TYR A 209 9.05 -2.19 -14.41
C TYR A 209 7.75 -3.00 -14.55
N LYS A 210 7.85 -4.23 -15.07
CA LYS A 210 6.71 -5.08 -15.42
C LYS A 210 6.38 -6.04 -14.28
N ILE A 211 5.14 -6.03 -13.83
CA ILE A 211 4.67 -6.81 -12.70
C ILE A 211 3.66 -7.84 -13.20
N ALA A 212 3.91 -9.12 -12.88
CA ALA A 212 2.99 -10.20 -13.15
C ALA A 212 1.96 -10.35 -12.03
N CYS A 213 0.74 -10.76 -12.35
CA CYS A 213 -0.26 -11.18 -11.37
C CYS A 213 0.24 -12.43 -10.64
N GLY A 214 0.44 -12.31 -9.35
CA GLY A 214 0.88 -13.38 -8.47
C GLY A 214 -0.29 -14.05 -7.73
N PRO A 215 0.04 -14.87 -6.70
CA PRO A 215 -0.92 -15.71 -6.01
C PRO A 215 -1.86 -14.94 -5.07
N ASN A 216 -3.00 -15.60 -4.79
CA ASN A 216 -3.82 -15.28 -3.64
C ASN A 216 -3.30 -16.01 -2.40
N ILE A 217 -3.02 -15.28 -1.34
CA ILE A 217 -2.62 -15.81 -0.02
C ILE A 217 -1.55 -16.93 -0.16
N ASP A 218 -1.91 -18.16 0.10
CA ASP A 218 -1.05 -19.35 0.13
C ASP A 218 -1.19 -20.26 -1.10
N ASP A 219 -1.60 -19.71 -2.24
CA ASP A 219 -1.56 -20.45 -3.50
C ASP A 219 -0.11 -20.56 -4.02
N TYR A 220 0.66 -21.43 -3.36
CA TYR A 220 2.05 -21.69 -3.73
C TYR A 220 2.21 -22.32 -5.10
N HIS A 221 1.18 -23.03 -5.58
CA HIS A 221 1.16 -23.60 -6.93
C HIS A 221 1.12 -22.51 -7.99
N TRP A 222 0.31 -21.44 -7.79
CA TRP A 222 0.30 -20.28 -8.68
C TRP A 222 1.68 -19.63 -8.76
N MET A 223 2.32 -19.39 -7.61
CA MET A 223 3.66 -18.80 -7.57
C MET A 223 4.68 -19.65 -8.32
N GLU A 224 4.67 -20.97 -8.10
CA GLU A 224 5.61 -21.89 -8.73
C GLU A 224 5.47 -21.92 -10.25
N GLU A 225 4.25 -22.10 -10.77
CA GLU A 225 4.03 -22.22 -12.21
C GLU A 225 4.27 -20.89 -12.94
N VAL A 226 3.86 -19.75 -12.37
CA VAL A 226 4.11 -18.45 -12.99
C VAL A 226 5.60 -18.12 -13.01
N MET A 227 6.33 -18.33 -11.92
CA MET A 227 7.79 -18.13 -11.88
C MET A 227 8.54 -19.04 -12.85
N LYS A 228 8.16 -20.31 -12.92
CA LYS A 228 8.76 -21.31 -13.82
C LYS A 228 8.58 -20.96 -15.30
N ILE A 229 7.37 -20.51 -15.70
CA ILE A 229 7.01 -20.27 -17.10
C ILE A 229 7.40 -18.86 -17.54
N ALA A 230 7.19 -17.85 -16.68
CA ALA A 230 7.27 -16.45 -17.05
C ALA A 230 8.35 -15.64 -16.30
N GLY A 231 8.99 -16.18 -15.28
CA GLY A 231 9.98 -15.49 -14.44
C GLY A 231 11.06 -14.67 -15.18
N PRO A 232 11.66 -15.17 -16.28
CA PRO A 232 12.66 -14.41 -17.04
C PRO A 232 12.14 -13.10 -17.68
N TRP A 233 10.84 -12.95 -17.85
CA TRP A 233 10.24 -11.81 -18.55
C TRP A 233 9.55 -10.81 -17.63
N MET A 234 9.61 -11.00 -16.31
CA MET A 234 9.05 -10.06 -15.33
C MET A 234 10.12 -9.40 -14.48
N ASP A 235 9.80 -8.24 -13.94
CA ASP A 235 10.60 -7.54 -12.95
C ASP A 235 10.05 -7.73 -11.53
N GLY A 236 8.76 -7.98 -11.41
CA GLY A 236 8.08 -8.28 -10.15
C GLY A 236 6.91 -9.23 -10.34
N ILE A 237 6.50 -9.86 -9.25
CA ILE A 237 5.30 -10.70 -9.17
C ILE A 237 4.50 -10.29 -7.94
N SER A 238 3.17 -10.16 -8.09
CA SER A 238 2.31 -9.69 -7.01
C SER A 238 2.00 -10.78 -5.96
N LEU A 239 1.52 -10.34 -4.80
CA LEU A 239 0.96 -11.17 -3.74
C LEU A 239 -0.15 -10.38 -3.06
N HIS A 240 -1.32 -10.99 -2.89
CA HIS A 240 -2.44 -10.39 -2.18
C HIS A 240 -2.70 -11.13 -0.87
N HIS A 241 -2.85 -10.35 0.21
CA HIS A 241 -3.29 -10.87 1.52
C HIS A 241 -3.98 -9.79 2.33
N TYR A 242 -5.24 -10.05 2.69
CA TYR A 242 -6.01 -9.24 3.62
C TYR A 242 -6.09 -9.91 4.99
N ALA A 243 -5.84 -9.14 6.05
CA ALA A 243 -6.06 -9.59 7.42
C ALA A 243 -7.57 -9.60 7.74
N LEU A 244 -8.06 -10.71 8.24
CA LEU A 244 -9.46 -10.95 8.62
C LEU A 244 -9.55 -11.32 10.09
N THR A 245 -10.71 -11.03 10.72
CA THR A 245 -10.97 -11.49 12.10
C THR A 245 -11.56 -12.89 12.16
N GLY A 246 -12.07 -13.39 11.04
CA GLY A 246 -12.73 -14.68 10.91
C GLY A 246 -12.56 -15.28 9.52
N ALA A 247 -13.62 -15.87 8.98
CA ALA A 247 -13.64 -16.43 7.63
C ALA A 247 -13.97 -15.34 6.59
N TRP A 248 -13.80 -15.68 5.32
CA TRP A 248 -14.12 -14.77 4.22
C TRP A 248 -15.60 -14.36 4.20
N GLU A 249 -16.48 -15.25 4.61
CA GLU A 249 -17.95 -15.03 4.70
C GLU A 249 -18.35 -14.27 5.95
N ASP A 250 -17.48 -14.24 6.98
CA ASP A 250 -17.70 -13.53 8.25
C ASP A 250 -16.42 -12.81 8.68
N LYS A 251 -16.22 -11.62 8.13
CA LYS A 251 -15.02 -10.81 8.35
C LYS A 251 -14.97 -10.09 9.69
N GLY A 252 -16.08 -10.12 10.43
CA GLY A 252 -16.23 -9.41 11.71
C GLY A 252 -16.37 -7.89 11.59
N PRO A 253 -16.88 -7.24 12.64
CA PRO A 253 -17.20 -5.81 12.61
C PRO A 253 -15.97 -4.91 12.70
N ALA A 254 -16.06 -3.74 12.06
CA ALA A 254 -15.06 -2.68 12.16
C ALA A 254 -15.10 -1.97 13.52
N LEU A 255 -16.29 -1.73 14.05
CA LEU A 255 -16.54 -1.11 15.36
C LEU A 255 -17.26 -2.05 16.33
N ASN A 256 -17.23 -1.73 17.63
CA ASN A 256 -17.91 -2.49 18.67
C ASN A 256 -17.57 -3.99 18.68
N PHE A 257 -16.35 -4.30 18.32
CA PHE A 257 -15.84 -5.66 18.28
C PHE A 257 -15.36 -6.14 19.66
N LYS A 258 -15.25 -7.45 19.83
CA LYS A 258 -14.77 -8.07 21.06
C LYS A 258 -13.26 -8.26 21.03
N GLU A 259 -12.66 -8.54 22.20
CA GLU A 259 -11.23 -8.82 22.35
C GLU A 259 -10.76 -9.98 21.46
N GLU A 260 -11.56 -11.01 21.25
CA GLU A 260 -11.25 -12.12 20.35
C GLU A 260 -10.99 -11.65 18.90
N HIS A 261 -11.72 -10.63 18.41
CA HIS A 261 -11.52 -10.05 17.09
C HIS A 261 -10.24 -9.22 17.01
N TRP A 262 -9.79 -8.64 18.13
CA TRP A 262 -8.47 -7.98 18.20
C TRP A 262 -7.37 -9.00 17.94
N TRP A 263 -7.35 -10.07 18.71
CA TRP A 263 -6.29 -11.08 18.60
C TRP A 263 -6.31 -11.84 17.28
N SER A 264 -7.51 -12.14 16.76
CA SER A 264 -7.63 -12.79 15.45
C SER A 264 -7.08 -11.92 14.33
N LEU A 265 -7.37 -10.61 14.32
CA LEU A 265 -6.86 -9.70 13.29
C LEU A 265 -5.34 -9.54 13.38
N ILE A 266 -4.78 -9.41 14.59
CA ILE A 266 -3.33 -9.36 14.81
C ILE A 266 -2.66 -10.64 14.33
N SER A 267 -3.22 -11.81 14.68
CA SER A 267 -2.71 -13.11 14.20
C SER A 267 -2.75 -13.21 12.66
N SER A 268 -3.83 -12.72 12.04
CA SER A 268 -3.98 -12.69 10.59
C SER A 268 -2.96 -11.75 9.92
N ALA A 269 -2.61 -10.62 10.54
CA ALA A 269 -1.54 -9.74 10.05
C ALA A 269 -0.17 -10.44 10.08
N TYR A 270 0.14 -11.19 11.13
CA TYR A 270 1.39 -11.96 11.23
C TYR A 270 1.51 -13.09 10.19
N LYS A 271 0.39 -13.59 9.62
CA LYS A 271 0.42 -14.56 8.52
C LYS A 271 1.26 -14.06 7.33
N MET A 272 1.35 -12.75 7.12
CA MET A 272 2.16 -12.14 6.07
C MET A 272 3.64 -12.58 6.13
N ASP A 273 4.23 -12.76 7.32
CA ASP A 273 5.62 -13.22 7.48
C ASP A 273 5.83 -14.64 6.93
N GLU A 274 4.89 -15.54 7.21
CA GLU A 274 4.88 -16.89 6.67
C GLU A 274 4.71 -16.90 5.15
N LEU A 275 3.75 -16.11 4.63
CA LEU A 275 3.45 -16.03 3.21
C LEU A 275 4.67 -15.55 2.42
N ILE A 276 5.28 -14.44 2.84
CA ILE A 276 6.47 -13.89 2.18
C ILE A 276 7.62 -14.91 2.23
N THR A 277 7.87 -15.55 3.38
CA THR A 277 8.92 -16.55 3.53
C THR A 277 8.74 -17.72 2.55
N LYS A 278 7.54 -18.28 2.47
CA LYS A 278 7.26 -19.44 1.61
C LYS A 278 7.27 -19.09 0.13
N HIS A 279 6.63 -17.97 -0.25
CA HIS A 279 6.65 -17.50 -1.65
C HIS A 279 8.06 -17.14 -2.10
N SER A 280 8.84 -16.45 -1.27
CA SER A 280 10.24 -16.12 -1.57
C SER A 280 11.09 -17.38 -1.76
N THR A 281 10.87 -18.43 -0.96
CA THR A 281 11.57 -19.72 -1.12
C THR A 281 11.28 -20.36 -2.49
N ILE A 282 10.04 -20.27 -2.98
CA ILE A 282 9.68 -20.72 -4.32
C ILE A 282 10.34 -19.84 -5.38
N MET A 283 10.30 -18.52 -5.20
CA MET A 283 10.96 -17.59 -6.12
C MET A 283 12.46 -17.85 -6.22
N ASP A 284 13.16 -18.14 -5.10
CA ASP A 284 14.60 -18.41 -5.07
C ASP A 284 14.99 -19.65 -5.90
N LYS A 285 14.08 -20.61 -6.08
CA LYS A 285 14.29 -21.77 -6.96
C LYS A 285 14.45 -21.38 -8.43
N TYR A 286 13.74 -20.33 -8.89
CA TYR A 286 13.70 -19.88 -10.29
C TYR A 286 14.46 -18.57 -10.53
N ASP A 287 14.76 -17.85 -9.47
CA ASP A 287 15.44 -16.55 -9.46
C ASP A 287 16.36 -16.41 -8.24
N PRO A 288 17.45 -17.22 -8.17
CA PRO A 288 18.36 -17.24 -7.01
C PRO A 288 19.11 -15.91 -6.79
N GLU A 289 19.24 -15.09 -7.84
CA GLU A 289 19.85 -13.76 -7.78
C GLU A 289 18.89 -12.68 -7.26
N LYS A 290 17.64 -13.04 -6.94
CA LYS A 290 16.60 -12.15 -6.42
C LYS A 290 16.34 -10.91 -7.30
N ARG A 291 16.39 -11.10 -8.60
CA ARG A 291 16.12 -10.05 -9.59
C ARG A 291 14.63 -9.68 -9.64
N VAL A 292 13.73 -10.68 -9.48
CA VAL A 292 12.29 -10.48 -9.46
C VAL A 292 11.84 -10.03 -8.07
N GLY A 293 11.31 -8.81 -7.96
CA GLY A 293 10.77 -8.30 -6.70
C GLY A 293 9.43 -8.93 -6.34
N LEU A 294 9.20 -9.18 -5.05
CA LEU A 294 7.86 -9.49 -4.53
C LEU A 294 7.11 -8.18 -4.30
N ILE A 295 5.91 -8.09 -4.88
CA ILE A 295 5.07 -6.89 -4.88
C ILE A 295 3.79 -7.21 -4.12
N VAL A 296 3.66 -6.73 -2.89
CA VAL A 296 2.44 -6.96 -2.10
C VAL A 296 1.46 -5.83 -2.40
N ASP A 297 0.90 -5.82 -3.61
CA ASP A 297 0.14 -4.69 -4.13
C ASP A 297 -1.34 -4.65 -3.73
N GLU A 298 -1.76 -5.63 -2.90
CA GLU A 298 -2.99 -5.54 -2.10
C GLU A 298 -2.77 -6.13 -0.72
N TRP A 299 -2.89 -5.30 0.31
CA TRP A 299 -2.81 -5.70 1.70
C TRP A 299 -3.56 -4.73 2.61
N GLY A 300 -3.88 -5.18 3.81
CA GLY A 300 -4.57 -4.40 4.83
C GLY A 300 -5.60 -5.25 5.57
N SER A 301 -6.43 -4.62 6.38
CA SER A 301 -7.58 -5.26 7.02
C SER A 301 -8.81 -5.20 6.12
N TRP A 302 -9.54 -6.31 6.01
CA TRP A 302 -10.83 -6.36 5.35
C TRP A 302 -11.90 -6.82 6.33
N LEU A 303 -12.74 -5.89 6.75
CA LEU A 303 -13.77 -6.10 7.76
C LEU A 303 -15.16 -5.99 7.12
N ALA A 304 -16.21 -6.26 7.91
CA ALA A 304 -17.57 -6.01 7.47
C ALA A 304 -17.76 -4.51 7.18
N VAL A 305 -18.51 -4.21 6.14
CA VAL A 305 -18.85 -2.83 5.77
C VAL A 305 -19.70 -2.15 6.85
N GLU A 306 -19.57 -0.84 6.95
CA GLU A 306 -20.40 -0.07 7.88
C GLU A 306 -21.89 -0.23 7.57
N PRO A 307 -22.73 -0.49 8.60
CA PRO A 307 -24.17 -0.66 8.42
C PRO A 307 -24.82 0.54 7.72
N GLY A 308 -25.71 0.25 6.77
CA GLY A 308 -26.45 1.27 6.01
C GLY A 308 -25.71 1.81 4.79
N THR A 309 -24.48 1.38 4.55
CA THR A 309 -23.71 1.71 3.32
C THR A 309 -23.94 0.64 2.23
N ASN A 310 -23.60 0.99 0.97
CA ASN A 310 -23.63 0.00 -0.12
C ASN A 310 -22.56 -1.08 0.14
N PRO A 311 -22.93 -2.37 0.25
CA PRO A 311 -21.95 -3.42 0.55
C PRO A 311 -20.81 -3.54 -0.47
N GLY A 312 -21.09 -3.22 -1.74
CA GLY A 312 -20.08 -3.23 -2.81
C GLY A 312 -19.12 -2.04 -2.78
N PHE A 313 -19.31 -1.09 -1.87
CA PHE A 313 -18.39 0.06 -1.71
C PHE A 313 -17.27 -0.21 -0.72
N LEU A 314 -17.33 -1.32 0.01
CA LEU A 314 -16.33 -1.76 0.98
C LEU A 314 -15.90 -0.64 1.96
N TYR A 315 -16.85 0.22 2.31
CA TYR A 315 -16.61 1.27 3.30
C TYR A 315 -16.63 0.66 4.70
N GLN A 316 -15.52 0.74 5.40
CA GLN A 316 -15.37 0.32 6.79
C GLN A 316 -14.71 1.43 7.60
N GLN A 317 -15.03 1.52 8.90
CA GLN A 317 -14.32 2.40 9.82
C GLN A 317 -12.95 1.79 10.15
N ASN A 318 -11.97 2.65 10.43
CA ASN A 318 -10.60 2.26 10.78
C ASN A 318 -10.27 2.70 12.20
N THR A 319 -9.82 1.76 13.03
CA THR A 319 -9.55 1.97 14.45
C THR A 319 -8.07 1.87 14.78
N ILE A 320 -7.71 2.04 16.06
CA ILE A 320 -6.36 1.78 16.54
C ILE A 320 -5.90 0.33 16.27
N ARG A 321 -6.83 -0.65 16.18
CA ARG A 321 -6.56 -2.03 15.79
C ARG A 321 -5.97 -2.11 14.38
N ASP A 322 -6.52 -1.34 13.43
CA ASP A 322 -6.02 -1.27 12.05
C ASP A 322 -4.63 -0.63 12.00
N ALA A 323 -4.35 0.34 12.86
CA ALA A 323 -3.01 0.90 13.01
C ALA A 323 -1.99 -0.16 13.48
N MET A 324 -2.38 -1.07 14.38
CA MET A 324 -1.51 -2.20 14.77
C MET A 324 -1.25 -3.12 13.57
N VAL A 325 -2.29 -3.46 12.78
CA VAL A 325 -2.13 -4.24 11.53
C VAL A 325 -1.14 -3.56 10.59
N ALA A 326 -1.28 -2.26 10.36
CA ALA A 326 -0.38 -1.51 9.48
C ALA A 326 1.08 -1.56 9.99
N ALA A 327 1.31 -1.28 11.27
CA ALA A 327 2.65 -1.26 11.85
C ALA A 327 3.33 -2.65 11.84
N ILE A 328 2.60 -3.71 12.23
CA ILE A 328 3.09 -5.09 12.20
C ILE A 328 3.46 -5.49 10.77
N THR A 329 2.58 -5.22 9.80
CA THR A 329 2.79 -5.60 8.41
C THR A 329 3.96 -4.84 7.79
N LEU A 330 4.11 -3.54 8.07
CA LEU A 330 5.28 -2.77 7.63
C LEU A 330 6.58 -3.30 8.26
N ASN A 331 6.59 -3.66 9.54
CA ASN A 331 7.75 -4.30 10.18
C ASN A 331 8.13 -5.62 9.50
N ILE A 332 7.12 -6.41 9.09
CA ILE A 332 7.33 -7.66 8.34
C ILE A 332 7.94 -7.36 6.96
N PHE A 333 7.42 -6.37 6.23
CA PHE A 333 7.99 -5.97 4.94
C PHE A 333 9.44 -5.52 5.06
N HIS A 334 9.78 -4.76 6.10
CA HIS A 334 11.17 -4.36 6.37
C HIS A 334 12.07 -5.59 6.63
N LYS A 335 11.61 -6.54 7.44
CA LYS A 335 12.33 -7.80 7.69
C LYS A 335 12.64 -8.55 6.39
N HIS A 336 11.77 -8.46 5.41
CA HIS A 336 11.89 -9.10 4.10
C HIS A 336 12.34 -8.15 2.98
N ALA A 337 12.96 -7.01 3.30
CA ALA A 337 13.37 -5.99 2.33
C ALA A 337 14.31 -6.48 1.22
N GLU A 338 14.93 -7.65 1.41
CA GLU A 338 15.75 -8.28 0.37
C GLU A 338 14.90 -8.77 -0.83
N ARG A 339 13.63 -9.11 -0.62
CA ARG A 339 12.72 -9.64 -1.66
C ARG A 339 11.51 -8.75 -1.89
N VAL A 340 10.94 -8.14 -0.83
CA VAL A 340 9.79 -7.24 -0.93
C VAL A 340 10.25 -5.90 -1.46
N TYR A 341 9.88 -5.60 -2.69
CA TYR A 341 10.26 -4.36 -3.36
C TYR A 341 9.20 -3.26 -3.29
N MET A 342 7.91 -3.65 -3.31
CA MET A 342 6.78 -2.72 -3.26
C MET A 342 5.64 -3.35 -2.46
N ALA A 343 4.85 -2.48 -1.82
CA ALA A 343 3.55 -2.84 -1.27
C ALA A 343 2.57 -1.68 -1.48
N ASN A 344 1.28 -1.99 -1.68
CA ASN A 344 0.25 -0.96 -1.87
C ASN A 344 -0.92 -1.26 -0.92
N ILE A 345 -1.06 -0.44 0.11
CA ILE A 345 -2.16 -0.63 1.06
C ILE A 345 -3.50 -0.38 0.38
N ALA A 346 -4.47 -1.21 0.67
CA ALA A 346 -5.83 -1.11 0.14
C ALA A 346 -6.80 -0.52 1.20
N GLN A 347 -7.35 0.71 0.95
CA GLN A 347 -7.04 1.56 -0.18
C GLN A 347 -6.77 2.99 0.31
N THR A 348 -6.52 3.93 -0.59
CA THR A 348 -6.08 5.27 -0.22
C THR A 348 -7.15 6.07 0.54
N VAL A 349 -8.41 6.07 0.04
CA VAL A 349 -9.53 6.87 0.59
C VAL A 349 -10.81 6.04 0.63
N ASN A 350 -11.55 6.12 1.72
CA ASN A 350 -12.92 5.61 1.91
C ASN A 350 -13.15 4.11 1.73
N VAL A 351 -12.16 3.32 1.44
CA VAL A 351 -12.31 1.90 1.10
C VAL A 351 -11.36 1.05 1.93
N LEU A 352 -11.87 -0.02 2.54
CA LEU A 352 -11.09 -0.98 3.33
C LEU A 352 -10.24 -0.27 4.41
N GLN A 353 -8.97 -0.63 4.55
CA GLN A 353 -8.04 0.04 5.47
C GLN A 353 -7.51 1.34 4.86
N SER A 354 -8.38 2.33 4.76
CA SER A 354 -8.04 3.61 4.12
C SER A 354 -7.20 4.53 5.02
N MET A 355 -6.40 5.37 4.36
CA MET A 355 -5.66 6.43 5.06
C MET A 355 -6.57 7.58 5.47
N ILE A 356 -7.56 7.86 4.66
CA ILE A 356 -8.40 9.05 4.75
C ILE A 356 -9.86 8.65 4.55
N LEU A 357 -10.75 9.28 5.32
CA LEU A 357 -12.19 9.24 5.10
C LEU A 357 -12.68 10.62 4.69
N THR A 358 -13.64 10.67 3.76
CA THR A 358 -14.26 11.91 3.29
C THR A 358 -15.78 11.82 3.34
N GLU A 359 -16.44 12.94 3.64
CA GLU A 359 -17.88 13.10 3.56
C GLU A 359 -18.21 14.56 3.22
N GLY A 360 -18.71 14.83 2.02
CA GLY A 360 -18.89 16.20 1.55
C GLY A 360 -17.58 16.99 1.63
N GLU A 361 -17.58 18.13 2.30
CA GLU A 361 -16.41 18.99 2.49
C GLU A 361 -15.46 18.49 3.59
N LYS A 362 -15.88 17.53 4.43
CA LYS A 362 -15.10 17.05 5.55
C LYS A 362 -14.07 16.00 5.11
N MET A 363 -12.92 15.99 5.78
CA MET A 363 -11.85 15.01 5.63
C MET A 363 -11.32 14.59 7.02
N VAL A 364 -11.06 13.31 7.22
CA VAL A 364 -10.53 12.75 8.46
C VAL A 364 -9.38 11.80 8.16
N LYS A 365 -8.28 11.94 8.89
CA LYS A 365 -7.15 11.02 8.88
C LYS A 365 -7.44 9.83 9.80
N THR A 366 -7.26 8.61 9.31
CA THR A 366 -7.46 7.40 10.13
C THR A 366 -6.24 7.11 11.02
N PRO A 367 -6.34 6.24 12.02
CA PRO A 367 -5.16 5.81 12.79
C PRO A 367 -4.06 5.17 11.90
N SER A 368 -4.43 4.48 10.80
CA SER A 368 -3.47 3.93 9.83
C SER A 368 -2.66 5.02 9.12
N TYR A 369 -3.25 6.18 8.83
CA TYR A 369 -2.54 7.33 8.26
C TYR A 369 -1.35 7.73 9.14
N TYR A 370 -1.54 7.83 10.44
CA TYR A 370 -0.48 8.23 11.36
C TYR A 370 0.63 7.18 11.49
N VAL A 371 0.34 5.90 11.25
CA VAL A 371 1.39 4.88 11.14
C VAL A 371 2.30 5.17 9.95
N PHE A 372 1.72 5.47 8.78
CA PHE A 372 2.51 5.84 7.59
C PHE A 372 3.31 7.13 7.83
N GLU A 373 2.73 8.12 8.52
CA GLU A 373 3.44 9.35 8.90
C GLU A 373 4.63 9.10 9.82
N LEU A 374 4.49 8.21 10.82
CA LEU A 374 5.57 7.78 11.69
C LEU A 374 6.67 7.01 10.93
N TYR A 375 6.26 6.10 10.05
CA TYR A 375 7.16 5.15 9.37
C TYR A 375 7.85 5.70 8.13
N LYS A 376 7.44 6.84 7.57
CA LYS A 376 8.05 7.42 6.37
C LYS A 376 9.57 7.65 6.50
N LYS A 377 10.07 7.77 7.72
CA LYS A 377 11.51 7.91 8.02
C LYS A 377 12.33 6.66 7.62
N HIS A 378 11.70 5.50 7.47
CA HIS A 378 12.36 4.26 7.04
C HIS A 378 12.54 4.16 5.51
N GLN A 379 11.86 5.01 4.73
CA GLN A 379 11.93 4.98 3.27
C GLN A 379 13.35 5.16 2.76
N ASP A 380 13.81 4.21 1.92
CA ASP A 380 15.16 4.13 1.38
C ASP A 380 16.28 4.04 2.44
N GLY A 381 15.93 3.68 3.69
CA GLY A 381 16.88 3.36 4.74
C GLY A 381 17.39 1.92 4.64
N GLU A 382 18.56 1.64 5.20
CA GLU A 382 19.10 0.29 5.36
C GLU A 382 18.47 -0.37 6.59
N LEU A 383 17.91 -1.58 6.42
CA LEU A 383 17.46 -2.38 7.56
C LEU A 383 18.66 -2.71 8.46
N ILE A 384 18.50 -2.51 9.76
CA ILE A 384 19.55 -2.82 10.74
C ILE A 384 19.20 -4.10 11.50
N ASP A 385 20.11 -5.08 11.45
CA ASP A 385 19.98 -6.31 12.23
C ASP A 385 19.88 -5.98 13.73
N SER A 386 18.90 -6.57 14.38
CA SER A 386 18.70 -6.43 15.82
C SER A 386 18.25 -7.74 16.44
N TYR A 387 18.73 -8.02 17.64
CA TYR A 387 18.46 -9.27 18.38
C TYR A 387 18.00 -8.92 19.78
N GLY A 388 16.96 -9.57 20.24
CA GLY A 388 16.42 -9.25 21.55
C GLY A 388 15.70 -10.41 22.22
N ASP A 389 15.30 -10.14 23.45
CA ASP A 389 14.38 -11.00 24.17
C ASP A 389 13.07 -11.12 23.38
N LYS A 390 12.46 -12.31 23.39
CA LYS A 390 11.14 -12.48 22.79
C LYS A 390 10.07 -11.82 23.67
N ASN A 391 9.26 -11.00 23.07
CA ASN A 391 8.06 -10.44 23.65
C ASN A 391 6.89 -10.59 22.64
N ASP A 392 5.88 -11.33 23.03
CA ASP A 392 4.75 -11.67 22.15
C ASP A 392 3.74 -10.52 22.00
N MET A 393 4.00 -9.36 22.63
CA MET A 393 3.14 -8.17 22.54
C MET A 393 3.79 -7.01 21.78
N VAL A 394 5.02 -7.19 21.30
CA VAL A 394 5.78 -6.10 20.65
C VAL A 394 6.30 -6.55 19.30
N SER A 395 6.06 -5.73 18.30
CA SER A 395 6.73 -5.78 16.99
C SER A 395 7.57 -4.53 16.82
N TYR A 396 8.78 -4.64 16.29
CA TYR A 396 9.65 -3.49 16.06
C TYR A 396 10.51 -3.64 14.81
N THR A 397 11.01 -2.52 14.33
CA THR A 397 11.98 -2.43 13.23
C THR A 397 12.99 -1.34 13.50
N VAL A 398 14.20 -1.51 12.96
CA VAL A 398 15.29 -0.52 13.05
C VAL A 398 15.85 -0.31 11.66
N SER A 399 15.99 0.94 11.24
CA SER A 399 16.67 1.27 9.99
C SER A 399 17.64 2.44 10.16
N LYS A 400 18.57 2.54 9.23
CA LYS A 400 19.53 3.64 9.18
C LYS A 400 19.53 4.27 7.79
N LYS A 401 19.44 5.60 7.75
CA LYS A 401 19.61 6.39 6.53
C LYS A 401 20.64 7.48 6.80
N GLU A 402 21.78 7.42 6.13
CA GLU A 402 22.94 8.27 6.43
C GLU A 402 23.36 8.13 7.90
N ASN A 403 23.30 9.22 8.69
CA ASN A 403 23.59 9.23 10.13
C ASN A 403 22.33 9.09 11.00
N GLN A 404 21.16 8.94 10.40
CA GLN A 404 19.90 8.87 11.12
C GLN A 404 19.50 7.42 11.36
N LEU A 405 19.37 7.01 12.62
CA LEU A 405 18.80 5.73 13.04
C LEU A 405 17.33 5.94 13.43
N THR A 406 16.44 5.16 12.85
CA THR A 406 15.01 5.17 13.16
C THR A 406 14.60 3.85 13.77
N ILE A 407 13.94 3.90 14.93
CA ILE A 407 13.37 2.77 15.65
C ILE A 407 11.86 2.95 15.69
N SER A 408 11.10 2.01 15.10
CA SER A 408 9.64 2.00 15.21
C SER A 408 9.17 0.77 15.96
N ILE A 409 8.23 0.95 16.88
CA ILE A 409 7.75 -0.04 17.83
C ILE A 409 6.23 -0.04 17.81
N CYS A 410 5.62 -1.21 17.68
CA CYS A 410 4.19 -1.46 17.84
C CYS A 410 3.99 -2.30 19.10
N ASN A 411 3.34 -1.72 20.12
CA ASN A 411 2.86 -2.48 21.29
C ASN A 411 1.36 -2.72 21.13
N TYR A 412 0.99 -3.94 20.78
CA TYR A 412 -0.40 -4.34 20.59
C TYR A 412 -1.05 -5.04 21.80
N SER A 413 -0.40 -4.98 22.98
CA SER A 413 -1.05 -5.33 24.23
C SER A 413 -2.26 -4.43 24.50
N LEU A 414 -3.39 -4.98 24.91
CA LEU A 414 -4.57 -4.21 25.25
C LEU A 414 -4.44 -3.43 26.57
N THR A 415 -3.54 -3.87 27.47
CA THR A 415 -3.54 -3.37 28.86
C THR A 415 -2.16 -3.00 29.39
N SER A 416 -1.09 -3.52 28.79
CA SER A 416 0.27 -3.41 29.34
C SER A 416 1.14 -2.46 28.55
N SER A 417 1.74 -1.50 29.21
CA SER A 417 2.93 -0.82 28.69
C SER A 417 4.12 -1.77 28.73
N GLU A 418 5.03 -1.66 27.78
CA GLU A 418 6.19 -2.52 27.65
C GLU A 418 7.49 -1.74 27.83
N ASP A 419 8.42 -2.29 28.63
CA ASP A 419 9.73 -1.71 28.90
C ASP A 419 10.77 -2.29 27.95
N LEU A 420 11.40 -1.45 27.10
CA LEU A 420 12.40 -1.86 26.12
C LEU A 420 13.73 -1.16 26.38
N THR A 421 14.82 -1.85 26.11
CA THR A 421 16.17 -1.27 26.08
C THR A 421 16.84 -1.65 24.77
N PHE A 422 17.13 -0.64 23.96
CA PHE A 422 17.96 -0.78 22.76
C PHE A 422 19.40 -0.44 23.13
N THR A 423 20.31 -1.38 22.90
CA THR A 423 21.76 -1.17 23.05
C THR A 423 22.38 -0.99 21.68
N LEU A 424 23.02 0.13 21.42
CA LEU A 424 23.61 0.53 20.15
C LEU A 424 25.13 0.33 20.15
N ASP A 425 25.76 0.33 18.98
CA ASP A 425 27.23 0.29 18.86
C ASP A 425 27.90 1.68 19.05
N ALA A 426 27.10 2.75 19.09
CA ALA A 426 27.55 4.12 19.28
C ALA A 426 26.66 4.86 20.29
N VAL A 427 27.15 5.96 20.84
CA VAL A 427 26.37 6.83 21.70
C VAL A 427 25.48 7.73 20.83
N PRO A 428 24.14 7.58 20.92
CA PRO A 428 23.23 8.32 20.06
C PRO A 428 22.94 9.73 20.59
N GLN A 429 22.58 10.63 19.67
CA GLN A 429 21.98 11.92 19.99
C GLN A 429 20.48 11.89 19.63
N PHE A 430 19.63 12.38 20.54
CA PHE A 430 18.19 12.46 20.30
C PHE A 430 17.87 13.49 19.21
N GLN A 431 16.94 13.11 18.31
CA GLN A 431 16.38 14.05 17.33
C GLN A 431 14.88 14.24 17.53
N GLU A 432 14.11 13.15 17.47
CA GLU A 432 12.66 13.20 17.48
C GLU A 432 12.05 11.91 18.05
N ALA A 433 10.93 12.02 18.75
CA ALA A 433 10.14 10.87 19.15
C ALA A 433 8.65 11.22 19.13
N ASN A 434 7.87 10.43 18.42
CA ASN A 434 6.43 10.62 18.30
C ASN A 434 5.70 9.26 18.42
N TYR A 435 4.42 9.32 18.81
CA TYR A 435 3.61 8.13 18.92
C TYR A 435 2.13 8.42 18.68
N ILE A 436 1.37 7.37 18.44
CA ILE A 436 -0.09 7.29 18.57
C ILE A 436 -0.45 6.22 19.57
N ALA A 437 -1.57 6.37 20.27
CA ALA A 437 -2.10 5.34 21.17
C ALA A 437 -3.62 5.44 21.27
N GLY A 438 -4.27 4.29 21.49
CA GLY A 438 -5.68 4.22 21.87
C GLY A 438 -5.84 4.02 23.39
N GLU A 439 -6.93 4.51 23.94
CA GLU A 439 -7.39 4.19 25.32
C GLU A 439 -8.30 2.98 25.32
N LYS A 440 -9.04 2.78 24.22
CA LYS A 440 -9.91 1.65 23.95
C LYS A 440 -9.53 0.98 22.63
N MET A 441 -9.80 -0.31 22.52
CA MET A 441 -9.44 -1.11 21.34
C MET A 441 -10.14 -0.69 20.04
N ASP A 442 -11.27 0.05 20.13
CA ASP A 442 -12.02 0.57 18.98
C ASP A 442 -11.93 2.09 18.83
N ASP A 443 -10.96 2.73 19.50
CA ASP A 443 -10.70 4.16 19.31
C ASP A 443 -10.36 4.46 17.84
N HIS A 444 -11.06 5.44 17.29
CA HIS A 444 -10.95 5.85 15.89
C HIS A 444 -11.23 7.34 15.73
N ASN A 445 -10.92 7.84 14.56
CA ASN A 445 -11.28 9.19 14.15
C ASN A 445 -12.51 9.14 13.23
N ASP A 446 -13.45 10.02 13.47
CA ASP A 446 -14.64 10.23 12.67
C ASP A 446 -14.86 11.72 12.38
N PHE A 447 -15.93 12.06 11.65
CA PHE A 447 -16.21 13.45 11.25
C PHE A 447 -16.64 14.37 12.39
N ASP A 448 -16.95 13.83 13.58
CA ASP A 448 -17.29 14.57 14.80
C ASP A 448 -16.09 14.65 15.75
N GLN A 449 -15.16 13.68 15.71
CA GLN A 449 -13.95 13.58 16.52
C GLN A 449 -12.73 13.25 15.66
N ALA A 450 -12.34 14.19 14.81
CA ALA A 450 -11.31 13.98 13.77
C ALA A 450 -9.88 13.79 14.31
N GLU A 451 -9.61 14.12 15.58
CA GLU A 451 -8.28 14.07 16.22
C GLU A 451 -8.24 13.26 17.50
N ARG A 452 -9.14 12.32 17.70
CA ARG A 452 -9.12 11.43 18.88
C ARG A 452 -7.83 10.62 18.92
N ILE A 453 -7.43 10.06 17.79
CA ILE A 453 -6.10 9.48 17.56
C ILE A 453 -5.30 10.47 16.71
N ARG A 454 -4.16 10.91 17.23
CA ARG A 454 -3.28 11.87 16.55
C ARG A 454 -1.84 11.66 16.98
N LEU A 455 -0.91 12.25 16.25
CA LEU A 455 0.49 12.28 16.66
C LEU A 455 0.68 13.09 17.93
N LEU A 456 1.39 12.49 18.87
CA LEU A 456 1.81 13.09 20.13
C LEU A 456 3.33 12.95 20.30
N ALA A 457 3.96 13.92 20.95
CA ALA A 457 5.37 13.82 21.31
C ALA A 457 5.56 12.69 22.35
N PHE A 458 6.48 11.77 22.06
CA PHE A 458 6.83 10.70 22.98
C PHE A 458 7.95 11.14 23.90
N THR A 459 7.72 11.13 25.21
CA THR A 459 8.66 11.62 26.23
C THR A 459 9.11 10.55 27.23
N ASN A 460 8.54 9.35 27.17
CA ASN A 460 8.84 8.27 28.11
C ASN A 460 10.04 7.42 27.66
N TYR A 461 11.18 8.09 27.48
CA TYR A 461 12.45 7.47 27.12
C TYR A 461 13.59 8.10 27.92
N GLU A 462 14.70 7.37 28.03
CA GLU A 462 15.95 7.81 28.63
C GLU A 462 17.13 7.28 27.81
N ILE A 463 18.06 8.17 27.46
CA ILE A 463 19.32 7.81 26.81
C ILE A 463 20.43 7.84 27.84
N LYS A 464 21.10 6.72 28.05
CA LYS A 464 22.27 6.57 28.91
C LYS A 464 23.39 5.86 28.17
N GLU A 465 24.49 6.57 27.93
CA GLU A 465 25.58 6.06 27.11
C GLU A 465 25.04 5.55 25.75
N ASN A 466 25.30 4.31 25.39
CA ASN A 466 24.82 3.68 24.16
C ASN A 466 23.47 2.94 24.32
N LYS A 467 22.73 3.22 25.39
CA LYS A 467 21.44 2.57 25.66
C LYS A 467 20.28 3.56 25.58
N VAL A 468 19.24 3.13 24.89
CA VAL A 468 17.95 3.83 24.82
C VAL A 468 16.93 2.99 25.59
N ASN A 469 16.48 3.48 26.72
CA ASN A 469 15.42 2.87 27.52
C ASN A 469 14.10 3.56 27.18
N MET A 470 13.05 2.79 26.95
CA MET A 470 11.72 3.29 26.58
C MET A 470 10.64 2.50 27.31
N THR A 471 9.56 3.18 27.68
CA THR A 471 8.33 2.53 28.14
C THR A 471 7.20 2.90 27.18
N VAL A 472 6.84 1.99 26.26
CA VAL A 472 5.83 2.25 25.24
C VAL A 472 4.45 1.86 25.75
N PRO A 473 3.42 2.73 25.60
CA PRO A 473 2.07 2.47 26.07
C PRO A 473 1.44 1.22 25.43
N ALA A 474 0.38 0.70 26.04
CA ALA A 474 -0.50 -0.27 25.40
C ALA A 474 -1.16 0.32 24.14
N MET A 475 -1.54 -0.50 23.19
CA MET A 475 -2.24 -0.12 21.95
C MET A 475 -1.59 1.09 21.27
N SER A 476 -0.25 1.06 21.09
CA SER A 476 0.50 2.21 20.58
C SER A 476 1.46 1.84 19.45
N VAL A 477 1.73 2.84 18.62
CA VAL A 477 2.83 2.83 17.65
C VAL A 477 3.72 4.01 17.94
N THR A 478 5.01 3.76 18.19
CA THR A 478 6.00 4.77 18.59
C THR A 478 7.17 4.75 17.64
N THR A 479 7.62 5.90 17.19
CA THR A 479 8.87 6.05 16.41
C THR A 479 9.82 7.01 17.09
N LEU A 480 11.06 6.58 17.24
CA LEU A 480 12.18 7.35 17.76
C LEU A 480 13.24 7.49 16.67
N THR A 481 13.75 8.70 16.49
CA THR A 481 14.82 9.03 15.55
C THR A 481 16.03 9.56 16.33
N LEU A 482 17.18 9.03 16.00
CA LEU A 482 18.47 9.30 16.64
C LEU A 482 19.52 9.64 15.58
N GLU A 483 20.49 10.47 15.93
CA GLU A 483 21.72 10.66 15.17
C GLU A 483 22.82 9.77 15.76
N ILE A 484 23.56 9.03 14.90
CA ILE A 484 24.63 8.10 15.30
C ILE A 484 25.86 8.23 14.41
#